data_c70bf470e6d1642a32b0e29846c1c5a0
#
_entry.id   c70bf470e6d1642a32b0e29846c1c5a0
#
_cell.length_a   1.000
_cell.length_b   1.000
_cell.length_c   1.000
_cell.angle_alpha   90.00
_cell.angle_beta   90.00
_cell.angle_gamma   90.00
#
_symmetry.space_group_name_H-M   'P 1'
#
loop_
_entity.id
_entity.type
_entity.pdbx_description
1 polymer ?
#
loop_
_entity_poly.entity_id
_entity_poly.type
_entity_poly.pdbx_seq_one_letter_code
_entity_poly.pdbx_strand_id
1 'polypeptide(L)'
;VNTVQEVTDVPLSIDTMNPVAMEAGLKHCKKRPLLNSASGKTDSKQNMLPLAKKYNCNVVISVITDKGMPPDVDSKIESIMDTVTYANELGIPNEDIWVDPIILPVSTAGEGQRFAVTNLEFLKILDDVLPGVKSTVGLSNISNGVPDELRPILNRVYLVMLGKNGLYSAIADPLDKELMGLIKGEMPKIVELIYKVMDGEDMDLSALSEKEVEYVKTARVLMGETLYSDAWLES
;
A
#
# COMPACT_ATOMS: atom_id res chain seq x y z
N VAL A 1 -19.34 -13.42 -1.65
CA VAL A 1 -19.02 -13.76 -0.25
C VAL A 1 -19.31 -15.24 0.00
N ASN A 2 -20.56 -15.71 -0.11
CA ASN A 2 -20.93 -17.07 0.25
C ASN A 2 -20.08 -18.14 -0.44
N THR A 3 -19.98 -18.10 -1.77
CA THR A 3 -19.20 -19.06 -2.58
C THR A 3 -17.73 -19.14 -2.16
N VAL A 4 -17.10 -17.98 -1.88
CA VAL A 4 -15.70 -17.95 -1.42
C VAL A 4 -15.56 -18.62 -0.05
N GLN A 5 -16.51 -18.42 0.84
CA GLN A 5 -16.50 -19.01 2.18
C GLN A 5 -16.84 -20.52 2.21
N GLU A 6 -17.17 -21.11 1.07
CA GLU A 6 -17.30 -22.57 0.95
C GLU A 6 -15.93 -23.25 0.78
N VAL A 7 -14.93 -22.50 0.31
CA VAL A 7 -13.59 -23.03 -0.01
C VAL A 7 -12.46 -22.47 0.86
N THR A 8 -12.75 -21.48 1.72
CA THR A 8 -11.75 -20.91 2.62
C THR A 8 -12.38 -20.38 3.92
N ASP A 9 -11.60 -20.47 5.00
CA ASP A 9 -11.93 -19.94 6.32
C ASP A 9 -11.21 -18.64 6.68
N VAL A 10 -10.47 -18.03 5.75
CA VAL A 10 -9.80 -16.75 6.01
C VAL A 10 -10.79 -15.59 6.09
N PRO A 11 -10.52 -14.53 6.89
CA PRO A 11 -11.30 -13.30 6.85
C PRO A 11 -11.32 -12.70 5.44
N LEU A 12 -12.46 -12.16 5.02
CA LEU A 12 -12.61 -11.57 3.69
C LEU A 12 -12.44 -10.05 3.75
N SER A 13 -11.76 -9.49 2.75
CA SER A 13 -11.82 -8.07 2.44
C SER A 13 -12.96 -7.82 1.47
N ILE A 14 -13.94 -7.01 1.89
CA ILE A 14 -15.08 -6.63 1.04
C ILE A 14 -14.72 -5.31 0.38
N ASP A 15 -14.57 -5.35 -0.95
CA ASP A 15 -14.09 -4.22 -1.74
C ASP A 15 -15.21 -3.63 -2.60
N THR A 16 -15.73 -2.51 -2.18
CA THR A 16 -16.72 -1.71 -2.93
C THR A 16 -16.89 -0.32 -2.32
N MET A 17 -17.14 0.67 -3.17
CA MET A 17 -17.48 2.03 -2.75
C MET A 17 -18.99 2.24 -2.55
N ASN A 18 -19.83 1.25 -2.88
CA ASN A 18 -21.28 1.35 -2.72
C ASN A 18 -21.71 0.85 -1.32
N PRO A 19 -22.28 1.73 -0.46
CA PRO A 19 -22.63 1.36 0.92
C PRO A 19 -23.65 0.24 1.02
N VAL A 20 -24.60 0.16 0.08
CA VAL A 20 -25.62 -0.88 0.04
C VAL A 20 -25.00 -2.23 -0.28
N ALA A 21 -24.10 -2.28 -1.27
CA ALA A 21 -23.35 -3.49 -1.62
C ALA A 21 -22.39 -3.89 -0.51
N MET A 22 -21.72 -2.92 0.13
CA MET A 22 -20.86 -3.14 1.29
C MET A 22 -21.63 -3.81 2.42
N GLU A 23 -22.75 -3.23 2.83
CA GLU A 23 -23.57 -3.77 3.89
C GLU A 23 -24.08 -5.18 3.56
N ALA A 24 -24.51 -5.42 2.32
CA ALA A 24 -24.93 -6.73 1.86
C ALA A 24 -23.80 -7.77 1.96
N GLY A 25 -22.57 -7.39 1.60
CA GLY A 25 -21.37 -8.23 1.74
C GLY A 25 -21.06 -8.57 3.20
N LEU A 26 -21.02 -7.54 4.05
CA LEU A 26 -20.68 -7.67 5.48
C LEU A 26 -21.66 -8.58 6.23
N LYS A 27 -22.94 -8.52 5.92
CA LYS A 27 -23.99 -9.40 6.52
C LYS A 27 -23.72 -10.90 6.33
N HIS A 28 -23.01 -11.27 5.28
CA HIS A 28 -22.76 -12.66 4.92
C HIS A 28 -21.38 -13.16 5.35
N CYS A 29 -20.55 -12.32 5.97
CA CYS A 29 -19.22 -12.73 6.43
C CYS A 29 -19.33 -13.62 7.69
N LYS A 30 -18.72 -14.81 7.65
CA LYS A 30 -18.64 -15.73 8.78
C LYS A 30 -17.59 -15.33 9.80
N LYS A 31 -16.51 -14.68 9.37
CA LYS A 31 -15.42 -14.17 10.21
C LYS A 31 -15.36 -12.64 10.12
N ARG A 32 -14.72 -12.00 11.09
CA ARG A 32 -14.54 -10.56 11.14
C ARG A 32 -13.91 -10.06 9.84
N PRO A 33 -14.66 -9.32 8.99
CA PRO A 33 -14.15 -8.88 7.69
C PRO A 33 -13.33 -7.60 7.78
N LEU A 34 -12.65 -7.28 6.66
CA LEU A 34 -12.07 -5.97 6.39
C LEU A 34 -13.00 -5.22 5.42
N LEU A 35 -13.51 -4.06 5.85
CA LEU A 35 -14.23 -3.13 4.98
C LEU A 35 -13.21 -2.36 4.13
N ASN A 36 -13.24 -2.51 2.82
CA ASN A 36 -12.34 -1.84 1.89
C ASN A 36 -13.15 -1.04 0.85
N SER A 37 -13.26 0.26 1.01
CA SER A 37 -12.70 1.16 2.01
C SER A 37 -13.63 2.31 2.35
N ALA A 38 -13.34 2.99 3.44
CA ALA A 38 -13.72 4.37 3.69
C ALA A 38 -12.63 5.33 3.18
N SER A 39 -12.92 6.62 3.11
CA SER A 39 -11.95 7.65 2.76
C SER A 39 -12.26 8.96 3.51
N GLY A 40 -11.34 9.93 3.43
CA GLY A 40 -11.56 11.27 3.97
C GLY A 40 -12.65 12.09 3.26
N LYS A 41 -13.26 11.57 2.18
CA LYS A 41 -14.43 12.20 1.54
C LYS A 41 -15.61 12.16 2.50
N THR A 42 -16.33 13.28 2.60
CA THR A 42 -17.47 13.45 3.52
C THR A 42 -18.49 12.32 3.37
N ASP A 43 -18.97 12.05 2.17
CA ASP A 43 -19.96 10.99 1.92
C ASP A 43 -19.41 9.60 2.25
N SER A 44 -18.14 9.34 1.95
CA SER A 44 -17.52 8.04 2.20
C SER A 44 -17.41 7.76 3.69
N LYS A 45 -16.82 8.68 4.48
CA LYS A 45 -16.67 8.48 5.92
C LYS A 45 -18.02 8.37 6.64
N GLN A 46 -19.02 9.18 6.26
CA GLN A 46 -20.35 9.15 6.87
C GLN A 46 -21.15 7.89 6.54
N ASN A 47 -20.92 7.25 5.40
CA ASN A 47 -21.64 6.04 5.02
C ASN A 47 -20.90 4.75 5.40
N MET A 48 -19.56 4.72 5.31
CA MET A 48 -18.79 3.48 5.49
C MET A 48 -18.36 3.24 6.94
N LEU A 49 -17.93 4.27 7.69
CA LEU A 49 -17.47 4.08 9.07
C LEU A 49 -18.58 3.60 10.03
N PRO A 50 -19.85 4.09 9.93
CA PRO A 50 -20.94 3.51 10.69
C PRO A 50 -21.19 2.03 10.37
N LEU A 51 -20.98 1.59 9.11
CA LEU A 51 -21.07 0.17 8.75
C LEU A 51 -19.95 -0.64 9.40
N ALA A 52 -18.71 -0.13 9.39
CA ALA A 52 -17.59 -0.77 10.06
C ALA A 52 -17.88 -0.98 11.56
N LYS A 53 -18.40 0.04 12.23
CA LYS A 53 -18.83 -0.06 13.64
C LYS A 53 -19.97 -1.06 13.83
N LYS A 54 -21.02 -0.96 13.01
CA LYS A 54 -22.22 -1.82 13.09
C LYS A 54 -21.89 -3.32 12.96
N TYR A 55 -20.98 -3.67 12.05
CA TYR A 55 -20.59 -5.04 11.77
C TYR A 55 -19.30 -5.48 12.48
N ASN A 56 -18.76 -4.63 13.36
CA ASN A 56 -17.51 -4.90 14.07
C ASN A 56 -16.37 -5.33 13.13
N CYS A 57 -16.15 -4.57 12.03
CA CYS A 57 -15.16 -4.85 11.02
C CYS A 57 -13.81 -4.19 11.35
N ASN A 58 -12.72 -4.73 10.78
CA ASN A 58 -11.58 -3.88 10.46
C ASN A 58 -11.96 -2.96 9.30
N VAL A 59 -11.33 -1.78 9.18
CA VAL A 59 -11.66 -0.83 8.11
C VAL A 59 -10.39 -0.25 7.48
N VAL A 60 -10.33 -0.28 6.14
CA VAL A 60 -9.34 0.50 5.38
C VAL A 60 -9.84 1.94 5.27
N ILE A 61 -8.99 2.90 5.60
CA ILE A 61 -9.23 4.33 5.41
C ILE A 61 -8.17 4.87 4.47
N SER A 62 -8.57 5.32 3.28
CA SER A 62 -7.66 5.95 2.34
C SER A 62 -7.53 7.45 2.57
N VAL A 63 -6.37 8.01 2.22
CA VAL A 63 -6.04 9.43 2.42
C VAL A 63 -6.80 10.40 1.50
N ILE A 64 -7.57 9.90 0.51
CA ILE A 64 -8.30 10.75 -0.45
C ILE A 64 -9.39 11.55 0.26
N THR A 65 -9.48 12.86 -0.04
CA THR A 65 -10.48 13.79 0.48
C THR A 65 -11.40 14.33 -0.60
N ASP A 66 -12.38 15.15 -0.23
CA ASP A 66 -13.21 15.89 -1.19
C ASP A 66 -12.38 16.86 -2.08
N LYS A 67 -11.20 17.27 -1.62
CA LYS A 67 -10.24 18.07 -2.38
C LYS A 67 -9.38 17.26 -3.35
N GLY A 68 -9.49 15.93 -3.31
CA GLY A 68 -8.71 15.00 -4.12
C GLY A 68 -7.60 14.32 -3.35
N MET A 69 -6.52 13.92 -4.07
CA MET A 69 -5.35 13.26 -3.51
C MET A 69 -4.45 14.28 -2.80
N PRO A 70 -4.12 14.07 -1.51
CA PRO A 70 -3.14 14.91 -0.81
C PRO A 70 -1.75 14.81 -1.48
N PRO A 71 -1.09 15.96 -1.79
CA PRO A 71 0.13 15.97 -2.59
C PRO A 71 1.42 15.62 -1.83
N ASP A 72 1.41 15.69 -0.52
CA ASP A 72 2.59 15.58 0.36
C ASP A 72 2.26 14.84 1.66
N VAL A 73 3.29 14.60 2.47
CA VAL A 73 3.17 13.85 3.73
C VAL A 73 2.27 14.58 4.72
N ASP A 74 2.46 15.88 4.90
CA ASP A 74 1.71 16.67 5.88
C ASP A 74 0.21 16.66 5.57
N SER A 75 -0.14 16.88 4.30
CA SER A 75 -1.54 16.85 3.84
C SER A 75 -2.16 15.45 3.98
N LYS A 76 -1.37 14.37 3.79
CA LYS A 76 -1.82 12.99 4.03
C LYS A 76 -2.09 12.74 5.51
N ILE A 77 -1.19 13.20 6.39
CA ILE A 77 -1.36 13.10 7.83
C ILE A 77 -2.59 13.87 8.30
N GLU A 78 -2.77 15.13 7.85
CA GLU A 78 -3.96 15.92 8.17
C GLU A 78 -5.26 15.19 7.78
N SER A 79 -5.31 14.67 6.55
CA SER A 79 -6.46 13.94 6.04
C SER A 79 -6.79 12.70 6.86
N ILE A 80 -5.76 11.91 7.23
CA ILE A 80 -5.99 10.66 7.94
C ILE A 80 -6.33 10.90 9.41
N MET A 81 -5.73 11.91 10.04
CA MET A 81 -6.05 12.30 11.42
C MET A 81 -7.52 12.70 11.56
N ASP A 82 -8.05 13.53 10.65
CA ASP A 82 -9.47 13.91 10.65
C ASP A 82 -10.38 12.69 10.55
N THR A 83 -10.07 11.78 9.64
CA THR A 83 -10.91 10.60 9.39
C THR A 83 -10.81 9.56 10.51
N VAL A 84 -9.61 9.34 11.07
CA VAL A 84 -9.38 8.44 12.22
C VAL A 84 -10.05 9.01 13.48
N THR A 85 -9.96 10.31 13.71
CA THR A 85 -10.66 10.96 14.82
C THR A 85 -12.16 10.70 14.75
N TYR A 86 -12.77 10.90 13.58
CA TYR A 86 -14.18 10.60 13.38
C TYR A 86 -14.51 9.09 13.60
N ALA A 87 -13.63 8.18 13.14
CA ALA A 87 -13.80 6.74 13.40
C ALA A 87 -13.73 6.42 14.91
N ASN A 88 -12.80 7.04 15.63
CA ASN A 88 -12.69 6.88 17.10
C ASN A 88 -13.91 7.41 17.84
N GLU A 89 -14.49 8.54 17.40
CA GLU A 89 -15.75 9.07 17.96
C GLU A 89 -16.93 8.09 17.79
N LEU A 90 -16.92 7.31 16.70
CA LEU A 90 -17.87 6.20 16.48
C LEU A 90 -17.54 4.98 17.34
N GLY A 91 -16.40 4.97 18.04
CA GLY A 91 -15.91 3.87 18.86
C GLY A 91 -15.24 2.75 18.06
N ILE A 92 -14.58 3.07 16.94
CA ILE A 92 -13.68 2.17 16.21
C ILE A 92 -12.27 2.44 16.72
N PRO A 93 -11.58 1.48 17.39
CA PRO A 93 -10.24 1.71 17.94
C PRO A 93 -9.18 1.68 16.84
N ASN A 94 -8.01 2.27 17.11
CA ASN A 94 -6.91 2.38 16.15
C ASN A 94 -6.47 1.01 15.60
N GLU A 95 -6.44 -0.03 16.43
CA GLU A 95 -6.01 -1.38 16.05
C GLU A 95 -6.91 -2.03 14.96
N ASP A 96 -8.09 -1.48 14.76
CA ASP A 96 -9.06 -1.93 13.75
C ASP A 96 -8.97 -1.11 12.46
N ILE A 97 -8.17 -0.04 12.45
CA ILE A 97 -8.01 0.87 11.31
C ILE A 97 -6.75 0.53 10.53
N TRP A 98 -6.88 0.45 9.21
CA TRP A 98 -5.81 0.19 8.25
C TRP A 98 -5.74 1.36 7.26
N VAL A 99 -4.67 2.14 7.31
CA VAL A 99 -4.51 3.32 6.46
C VAL A 99 -3.94 2.92 5.10
N ASP A 100 -4.57 3.42 4.03
CA ASP A 100 -4.06 3.31 2.66
C ASP A 100 -3.58 4.69 2.18
N PRO A 101 -2.24 4.90 2.03
CA PRO A 101 -1.67 6.14 1.54
C PRO A 101 -1.94 6.38 0.04
N ILE A 102 -2.51 5.42 -0.65
CA ILE A 102 -2.76 5.34 -2.09
C ILE A 102 -1.47 5.40 -2.91
N ILE A 103 -1.20 4.32 -3.62
CA ILE A 103 -0.09 4.26 -4.58
C ILE A 103 -0.57 4.77 -5.93
N LEU A 104 0.17 5.72 -6.50
CA LEU A 104 0.05 6.14 -7.89
C LEU A 104 1.06 5.37 -8.76
N PRO A 105 0.74 5.15 -10.06
CA PRO A 105 1.68 4.52 -10.98
C PRO A 105 2.99 5.32 -11.09
N VAL A 106 4.13 4.63 -11.07
CA VAL A 106 5.44 5.27 -11.27
C VAL A 106 5.53 5.95 -12.63
N SER A 107 4.80 5.45 -13.62
CA SER A 107 4.68 5.99 -14.98
C SER A 107 3.90 7.31 -15.07
N THR A 108 3.26 7.77 -13.99
CA THR A 108 2.55 9.05 -13.97
C THR A 108 3.54 10.20 -14.16
N ALA A 109 3.44 10.87 -15.30
CA ALA A 109 4.40 11.90 -15.71
C ALA A 109 4.58 13.00 -14.64
N GLY A 110 5.84 13.21 -14.23
CA GLY A 110 6.25 14.24 -13.28
C GLY A 110 5.85 13.99 -11.81
N GLU A 111 4.99 13.03 -11.53
CA GLU A 111 4.42 12.82 -10.20
C GLU A 111 4.68 11.41 -9.61
N GLY A 112 4.73 10.37 -10.47
CA GLY A 112 4.72 8.98 -10.00
C GLY A 112 5.86 8.65 -9.03
N GLN A 113 7.10 9.01 -9.37
CA GLN A 113 8.27 8.80 -8.51
C GLN A 113 8.17 9.62 -7.20
N ARG A 114 7.74 10.88 -7.29
CA ARG A 114 7.55 11.74 -6.12
C ARG A 114 6.53 11.12 -5.15
N PHE A 115 5.40 10.65 -5.66
CA PHE A 115 4.39 9.98 -4.81
C PHE A 115 4.91 8.66 -4.23
N ALA A 116 5.74 7.91 -4.96
CA ALA A 116 6.36 6.71 -4.41
C ALA A 116 7.20 7.03 -3.17
N VAL A 117 8.07 8.05 -3.24
CA VAL A 117 8.89 8.52 -2.10
C VAL A 117 8.01 9.07 -0.97
N THR A 118 7.01 9.91 -1.30
CA THR A 118 6.07 10.48 -0.31
C THR A 118 5.36 9.37 0.50
N ASN A 119 5.02 8.25 -0.13
CA ASN A 119 4.40 7.13 0.58
C ASN A 119 5.36 6.43 1.55
N LEU A 120 6.65 6.31 1.20
CA LEU A 120 7.68 5.77 2.10
C LEU A 120 7.84 6.67 3.35
N GLU A 121 7.93 7.98 3.15
CA GLU A 121 8.03 8.96 4.22
C GLU A 121 6.77 8.97 5.11
N PHE A 122 5.59 8.92 4.51
CA PHE A 122 4.33 8.85 5.23
C PHE A 122 4.26 7.60 6.14
N LEU A 123 4.59 6.40 5.61
CA LEU A 123 4.55 5.17 6.39
C LEU A 123 5.54 5.19 7.56
N LYS A 124 6.72 5.79 7.36
CA LYS A 124 7.77 5.89 8.37
C LYS A 124 7.30 6.60 9.65
N ILE A 125 6.41 7.59 9.51
CA ILE A 125 5.92 8.40 10.64
C ILE A 125 4.50 8.03 11.10
N LEU A 126 3.82 7.11 10.40
CA LEU A 126 2.41 6.81 10.66
C LEU A 126 2.16 6.32 12.09
N ASP A 127 3.00 5.40 12.59
CA ASP A 127 2.83 4.85 13.95
C ASP A 127 3.15 5.89 15.05
N ASP A 128 4.09 6.80 14.78
CA ASP A 128 4.40 7.91 15.71
C ASP A 128 3.23 8.89 15.84
N VAL A 129 2.51 9.13 14.74
CA VAL A 129 1.37 10.07 14.69
C VAL A 129 0.06 9.43 15.15
N LEU A 130 -0.17 8.19 14.77
CA LEU A 130 -1.40 7.42 15.06
C LEU A 130 -1.03 6.03 15.60
N PRO A 131 -0.58 5.93 16.86
CA PRO A 131 -0.15 4.67 17.46
C PRO A 131 -1.23 3.59 17.39
N GLY A 132 -0.83 2.38 16.97
CA GLY A 132 -1.69 1.22 16.85
C GLY A 132 -2.51 1.12 15.55
N VAL A 133 -2.51 2.17 14.72
CA VAL A 133 -3.08 2.10 13.37
C VAL A 133 -2.18 1.25 12.47
N LYS A 134 -2.78 0.40 11.65
CA LYS A 134 -2.07 -0.41 10.65
C LYS A 134 -2.02 0.32 9.32
N SER A 135 -1.25 -0.22 8.37
CA SER A 135 -1.21 0.28 7.00
C SER A 135 -1.47 -0.84 5.98
N THR A 136 -2.04 -0.47 4.84
CA THR A 136 -2.23 -1.38 3.70
C THR A 136 -2.09 -0.64 2.39
N VAL A 137 -1.74 -1.34 1.31
CA VAL A 137 -1.63 -0.76 -0.03
C VAL A 137 -2.11 -1.72 -1.10
N GLY A 138 -2.63 -1.20 -2.21
CA GLY A 138 -2.78 -1.94 -3.46
C GLY A 138 -1.46 -1.91 -4.24
N LEU A 139 -0.61 -2.92 -4.02
CA LEU A 139 0.79 -2.89 -4.49
C LEU A 139 0.92 -2.73 -5.99
N SER A 140 0.11 -3.42 -6.79
CA SER A 140 0.21 -3.41 -8.26
C SER A 140 -0.06 -2.05 -8.90
N ASN A 141 -0.57 -1.08 -8.14
CA ASN A 141 -0.78 0.28 -8.63
C ASN A 141 0.55 0.96 -9.00
N ILE A 142 1.68 0.65 -8.32
CA ILE A 142 2.98 1.24 -8.64
C ILE A 142 3.40 0.96 -10.09
N SER A 143 3.04 -0.22 -10.61
CA SER A 143 3.40 -0.68 -11.96
C SER A 143 2.26 -0.53 -12.97
N ASN A 144 1.17 0.15 -12.64
CA ASN A 144 0.06 0.33 -13.57
C ASN A 144 0.48 1.20 -14.75
N GLY A 145 0.14 0.78 -15.98
CA GLY A 145 0.55 1.46 -17.22
C GLY A 145 2.00 1.22 -17.66
N VAL A 146 2.74 0.36 -16.96
CA VAL A 146 4.09 -0.09 -17.33
C VAL A 146 3.96 -1.38 -18.17
N PRO A 147 4.89 -1.67 -19.13
CA PRO A 147 4.93 -2.93 -19.85
C PRO A 147 4.88 -4.15 -18.93
N ASP A 148 4.12 -5.18 -19.32
CA ASP A 148 3.78 -6.31 -18.45
C ASP A 148 5.02 -7.05 -17.90
N GLU A 149 6.09 -7.17 -18.69
CA GLU A 149 7.35 -7.82 -18.31
C GLU A 149 8.12 -7.06 -17.23
N LEU A 150 7.93 -5.73 -17.13
CA LEU A 150 8.61 -4.86 -16.16
C LEU A 150 7.81 -4.68 -14.84
N ARG A 151 6.53 -5.03 -14.85
CA ARG A 151 5.66 -4.84 -13.68
C ARG A 151 6.09 -5.64 -12.46
N PRO A 152 6.49 -6.93 -12.59
CA PRO A 152 6.85 -7.73 -11.42
C PRO A 152 8.00 -7.13 -10.60
N ILE A 153 9.07 -6.66 -11.26
CA ILE A 153 10.23 -6.12 -10.52
C ILE A 153 9.89 -4.84 -9.78
N LEU A 154 9.06 -3.95 -10.35
CA LEU A 154 8.56 -2.76 -9.67
C LEU A 154 7.77 -3.11 -8.39
N ASN A 155 6.85 -4.08 -8.50
CA ASN A 155 6.05 -4.52 -7.36
C ASN A 155 6.93 -5.13 -6.26
N ARG A 156 7.90 -5.98 -6.63
CA ARG A 156 8.81 -6.64 -5.69
C ARG A 156 9.69 -5.64 -4.95
N VAL A 157 10.32 -4.73 -5.69
CA VAL A 157 11.21 -3.70 -5.09
C VAL A 157 10.41 -2.77 -4.19
N TYR A 158 9.27 -2.28 -4.68
CA TYR A 158 8.47 -1.34 -3.90
C TYR A 158 7.90 -1.96 -2.62
N LEU A 159 7.50 -3.25 -2.65
CA LEU A 159 7.08 -3.97 -1.44
C LEU A 159 8.18 -3.99 -0.37
N VAL A 160 9.43 -4.27 -0.76
CA VAL A 160 10.57 -4.27 0.16
C VAL A 160 10.80 -2.87 0.75
N MET A 161 10.74 -1.83 -0.10
CA MET A 161 10.89 -0.44 0.33
C MET A 161 9.80 -0.01 1.32
N LEU A 162 8.54 -0.33 1.02
CA LEU A 162 7.40 -0.06 1.90
C LEU A 162 7.55 -0.83 3.23
N GLY A 163 7.97 -2.09 3.19
CA GLY A 163 8.21 -2.91 4.37
C GLY A 163 9.27 -2.32 5.31
N LYS A 164 10.39 -1.79 4.77
CA LYS A 164 11.42 -1.06 5.55
C LYS A 164 10.83 0.12 6.32
N ASN A 165 9.80 0.76 5.77
CA ASN A 165 9.15 1.94 6.34
C ASN A 165 7.87 1.62 7.13
N GLY A 166 7.66 0.37 7.54
CA GLY A 166 6.58 0.02 8.47
C GLY A 166 5.24 -0.38 7.82
N LEU A 167 5.23 -0.73 6.52
CA LEU A 167 4.02 -1.28 5.90
C LEU A 167 3.58 -2.55 6.63
N TYR A 168 2.33 -2.58 7.08
CA TYR A 168 1.76 -3.74 7.77
C TYR A 168 1.25 -4.82 6.80
N SER A 169 0.60 -4.44 5.71
CA SER A 169 0.04 -5.38 4.73
C SER A 169 -0.01 -4.81 3.31
N ALA A 170 -0.17 -5.69 2.32
CA ALA A 170 -0.38 -5.31 0.93
C ALA A 170 -1.38 -6.26 0.24
N ILE A 171 -2.18 -5.70 -0.66
CA ILE A 171 -2.92 -6.48 -1.66
C ILE A 171 -1.93 -6.74 -2.80
N ALA A 172 -1.54 -8.00 -2.98
CA ALA A 172 -0.47 -8.40 -3.89
C ALA A 172 -0.81 -9.71 -4.61
N ASP A 173 -0.08 -10.02 -5.69
CA ASP A 173 -0.25 -11.27 -6.42
C ASP A 173 0.45 -12.43 -5.68
N PRO A 174 -0.30 -13.41 -5.15
CA PRO A 174 0.28 -14.55 -4.45
C PRO A 174 0.95 -15.56 -5.40
N LEU A 175 0.77 -15.43 -6.72
CA LEU A 175 1.37 -16.30 -7.72
C LEU A 175 2.77 -15.83 -8.14
N ASP A 176 3.16 -14.60 -7.82
CA ASP A 176 4.54 -14.13 -8.00
C ASP A 176 5.47 -14.80 -6.97
N LYS A 177 6.19 -15.82 -7.42
CA LYS A 177 7.05 -16.64 -6.54
C LYS A 177 8.19 -15.83 -5.93
N GLU A 178 8.77 -14.87 -6.65
CA GLU A 178 9.85 -14.03 -6.10
C GLU A 178 9.31 -13.02 -5.10
N LEU A 179 8.14 -12.43 -5.35
CA LEU A 179 7.45 -11.59 -4.38
C LEU A 179 7.21 -12.36 -3.07
N MET A 180 6.71 -13.59 -3.18
CA MET A 180 6.49 -14.45 -2.02
C MET A 180 7.80 -14.87 -1.33
N GLY A 181 8.88 -15.07 -2.10
CA GLY A 181 10.21 -15.32 -1.56
C GLY A 181 10.77 -14.14 -0.76
N LEU A 182 10.59 -12.91 -1.24
CA LEU A 182 10.97 -11.69 -0.53
C LEU A 182 10.20 -11.56 0.81
N ILE A 183 8.88 -11.79 0.79
CA ILE A 183 8.05 -11.74 2.00
C ILE A 183 8.49 -12.79 3.04
N LYS A 184 8.91 -13.97 2.59
CA LYS A 184 9.37 -15.06 3.46
C LYS A 184 10.82 -14.90 3.93
N GLY A 185 11.54 -13.88 3.45
CA GLY A 185 12.95 -13.66 3.78
C GLY A 185 13.91 -14.62 3.05
N GLU A 186 13.49 -15.24 1.95
CA GLU A 186 14.29 -16.18 1.14
C GLU A 186 15.33 -15.48 0.26
N MET A 187 15.27 -14.13 0.16
CA MET A 187 16.15 -13.32 -0.71
C MET A 187 16.86 -12.19 0.07
N PRO A 188 17.61 -12.52 1.16
CA PRO A 188 18.16 -11.50 2.06
C PRO A 188 19.15 -10.55 1.39
N LYS A 189 19.96 -11.03 0.42
CA LYS A 189 20.91 -10.20 -0.31
C LYS A 189 20.21 -9.13 -1.17
N ILE A 190 19.11 -9.48 -1.81
CA ILE A 190 18.31 -8.51 -2.58
C ILE A 190 17.72 -7.44 -1.66
N VAL A 191 17.16 -7.86 -0.53
CA VAL A 191 16.62 -6.93 0.48
C VAL A 191 17.71 -5.97 0.97
N GLU A 192 18.91 -6.47 1.28
CA GLU A 192 20.06 -5.65 1.69
C GLU A 192 20.45 -4.62 0.62
N LEU A 193 20.52 -5.03 -0.65
CA LEU A 193 20.86 -4.13 -1.76
C LEU A 193 19.83 -3.00 -1.93
N ILE A 194 18.53 -3.33 -1.84
CA ILE A 194 17.46 -2.32 -1.89
C ILE A 194 17.60 -1.35 -0.71
N TYR A 195 17.90 -1.85 0.50
CA TYR A 195 18.09 -1.01 1.67
C TYR A 195 19.27 -0.07 1.54
N LYS A 196 20.40 -0.51 0.95
CA LYS A 196 21.56 0.34 0.65
C LYS A 196 21.20 1.48 -0.28
N VAL A 197 20.41 1.23 -1.34
CA VAL A 197 19.89 2.31 -2.19
C VAL A 197 19.08 3.31 -1.39
N MET A 198 18.12 2.82 -0.57
CA MET A 198 17.29 3.69 0.26
C MET A 198 18.08 4.53 1.27
N ASP A 199 19.22 4.02 1.73
CA ASP A 199 20.12 4.70 2.67
C ASP A 199 21.14 5.61 1.97
N GLY A 200 21.11 5.69 0.61
CA GLY A 200 21.99 6.52 -0.19
C GLY A 200 23.44 6.01 -0.26
N GLU A 201 23.63 4.70 -0.04
CA GLU A 201 24.98 4.09 -0.13
C GLU A 201 25.42 3.95 -1.59
N ASP A 202 26.69 4.30 -1.84
CA ASP A 202 27.30 4.08 -3.16
C ASP A 202 27.62 2.59 -3.35
N MET A 203 27.34 2.06 -4.54
CA MET A 203 27.54 0.63 -4.83
C MET A 203 28.22 0.42 -6.19
N ASP A 204 29.24 -0.44 -6.19
CA ASP A 204 29.87 -0.93 -7.43
C ASP A 204 28.98 -2.00 -8.08
N LEU A 205 28.26 -1.62 -9.12
CA LEU A 205 27.37 -2.51 -9.86
C LEU A 205 28.14 -3.62 -10.60
N SER A 206 29.43 -3.44 -10.90
CA SER A 206 30.23 -4.45 -11.63
C SER A 206 30.47 -5.74 -10.82
N ALA A 207 30.33 -5.65 -9.47
CA ALA A 207 30.44 -6.78 -8.56
C ALA A 207 29.13 -7.56 -8.36
N LEU A 208 28.04 -7.09 -8.95
CA LEU A 208 26.70 -7.67 -8.81
C LEU A 208 26.33 -8.57 -9.99
N SER A 209 25.49 -9.57 -9.74
CA SER A 209 24.85 -10.33 -10.80
C SER A 209 23.83 -9.48 -11.58
N GLU A 210 23.52 -9.84 -12.81
CA GLU A 210 22.53 -9.17 -13.65
C GLU A 210 21.20 -8.92 -12.90
N LYS A 211 20.68 -9.95 -12.27
CA LYS A 211 19.47 -9.86 -11.44
C LYS A 211 19.60 -8.84 -10.31
N GLU A 212 20.72 -8.81 -9.59
CA GLU A 212 20.95 -7.85 -8.51
C GLU A 212 21.01 -6.42 -9.02
N VAL A 213 21.62 -6.22 -10.20
CA VAL A 213 21.68 -4.92 -10.88
C VAL A 213 20.28 -4.43 -11.24
N GLU A 214 19.40 -5.31 -11.76
CA GLU A 214 18.00 -4.94 -12.07
C GLU A 214 17.26 -4.44 -10.82
N TYR A 215 17.40 -5.12 -9.68
CA TYR A 215 16.79 -4.69 -8.42
C TYR A 215 17.32 -3.34 -7.94
N VAL A 216 18.63 -3.12 -8.02
CA VAL A 216 19.27 -1.84 -7.65
C VAL A 216 18.80 -0.70 -8.55
N LYS A 217 18.82 -0.90 -9.88
CA LYS A 217 18.34 0.11 -10.85
C LYS A 217 16.87 0.44 -10.60
N THR A 218 16.03 -0.55 -10.33
CA THR A 218 14.61 -0.34 -10.04
C THR A 218 14.41 0.42 -8.73
N ALA A 219 15.19 0.13 -7.69
CA ALA A 219 15.15 0.88 -6.44
C ALA A 219 15.54 2.35 -6.64
N ARG A 220 16.59 2.62 -7.42
CA ARG A 220 17.01 4.00 -7.77
C ARG A 220 15.92 4.78 -8.53
N VAL A 221 15.22 4.11 -9.45
CA VAL A 221 14.06 4.71 -10.14
C VAL A 221 12.94 5.04 -9.13
N LEU A 222 12.59 4.12 -8.24
CA LEU A 222 11.54 4.34 -7.25
C LEU A 222 11.91 5.40 -6.20
N MET A 223 13.20 5.59 -5.93
CA MET A 223 13.71 6.69 -5.09
C MET A 223 13.81 8.04 -5.84
N GLY A 224 13.60 8.05 -7.16
CA GLY A 224 13.72 9.25 -7.98
C GLY A 224 15.17 9.66 -8.30
N GLU A 225 16.17 8.82 -8.00
CA GLU A 225 17.58 9.05 -8.35
C GLU A 225 17.82 8.94 -9.86
N THR A 226 17.06 8.08 -10.52
CA THR A 226 17.02 7.90 -11.97
C THR A 226 15.62 8.20 -12.46
N LEU A 227 15.47 8.97 -13.54
CA LEU A 227 14.16 9.25 -14.13
C LEU A 227 13.54 7.95 -14.67
N TYR A 228 12.25 7.78 -14.40
CA TYR A 228 11.50 6.67 -14.95
C TYR A 228 11.42 6.74 -16.49
N SER A 229 11.70 5.63 -17.12
CA SER A 229 11.40 5.33 -18.53
C SER A 229 11.20 3.83 -18.65
N ASP A 230 10.51 3.32 -19.65
CA ASP A 230 10.33 1.87 -19.85
C ASP A 230 11.66 1.12 -20.15
N ALA A 231 12.75 1.85 -20.33
CA ALA A 231 14.10 1.32 -20.58
C ALA A 231 15.07 1.49 -19.40
N TRP A 232 14.59 1.71 -18.16
CA TRP A 232 15.49 1.95 -17.01
C TRP A 232 16.45 0.80 -16.70
N LEU A 233 16.11 -0.41 -17.10
CA LEU A 233 16.97 -1.59 -16.92
C LEU A 233 18.14 -1.62 -17.93
N GLU A 234 17.98 -0.97 -19.08
CA GLU A 234 18.96 -0.93 -20.15
C GLU A 234 20.03 0.19 -19.96
N SER A 235 19.71 1.18 -19.10
CA SER A 235 20.56 2.37 -18.84
C SER A 235 21.69 2.12 -17.87
#